data_06d7f3f569fde28ecfee92826ab92115
#
_entry.id   06d7f3f569fde28ecfee92826ab92115
#
_cell.length_a   1.000
_cell.length_b   1.000
_cell.length_c   1.000
_cell.angle_alpha   90.00
_cell.angle_beta   90.00
_cell.angle_gamma   90.00
#
_symmetry.space_group_name_H-M   'P 1'
#
loop_
_entity.id
_entity.type
_entity.pdbx_description
1 polymer ?
#
loop_
_entity_poly.entity_id
_entity_poly.type
_entity_poly.pdbx_seq_one_letter_code
_entity_poly.pdbx_strand_id
1 'polypeptide(L)'
;REVLRSAAEYLTPVTLELGGKSPCIVDATAKLPLAARRIVFGKYLNCGQTCVAPDYVLCDVRIRDRLVEAIRAEISRQFGADPLQNPDYGKIINEKHFHRLLGLMDAEKTVCGGQYDEKTLRIAPTVMTDVTWEDAVMGEEIFGPILPVLTYNAHDAEKGVAQNDFCRDASGTHAATGDFVDWAIRCVEEHPHPLALYFFSEDKKAQRRILNYCHFGGGCINDTIIHLATSAMPFGGVGESGMGGYHGRAGFETFSHYRSIVDKKTWTDLPIRYQRYDEMKEKMLRRFLK
;
A
#
# COMPACT_ATOMS: atom_id res chain seq x y z
N ARG A 1 14.34 -11.16 -4.04
CA ARG A 1 15.71 -11.01 -4.61
C ARG A 1 16.26 -12.33 -5.13
N GLU A 2 16.08 -13.47 -4.42
CA GLU A 2 16.53 -14.78 -4.87
C GLU A 2 15.93 -15.18 -6.23
N VAL A 3 14.63 -15.00 -6.41
CA VAL A 3 13.97 -15.28 -7.69
C VAL A 3 14.58 -14.47 -8.84
N LEU A 4 14.89 -13.18 -8.61
CA LEU A 4 15.55 -12.34 -9.61
C LEU A 4 16.97 -12.84 -9.96
N ARG A 5 17.72 -13.29 -8.98
CA ARG A 5 19.07 -13.86 -9.22
C ARG A 5 18.99 -15.11 -10.08
N SER A 6 18.09 -16.03 -9.74
CA SER A 6 17.90 -17.26 -10.53
C SER A 6 17.36 -16.96 -11.95
N ALA A 7 16.46 -16.00 -12.09
CA ALA A 7 15.91 -15.60 -13.39
C ALA A 7 16.97 -14.95 -14.29
N ALA A 8 17.92 -14.22 -13.71
CA ALA A 8 18.98 -13.52 -14.46
C ALA A 8 19.88 -14.49 -15.22
N GLU A 9 20.12 -15.70 -14.73
CA GLU A 9 20.94 -16.71 -15.41
C GLU A 9 20.36 -17.13 -16.78
N TYR A 10 19.03 -17.06 -16.94
CA TYR A 10 18.32 -17.49 -18.14
C TYR A 10 17.57 -16.37 -18.84
N LEU A 11 17.76 -15.11 -18.41
CA LEU A 11 17.04 -13.92 -18.91
C LEU A 11 15.50 -14.12 -18.83
N THR A 12 15.04 -14.83 -17.83
CA THR A 12 13.62 -15.10 -17.63
C THR A 12 12.91 -13.87 -17.10
N PRO A 13 11.85 -13.36 -17.75
CA PRO A 13 11.02 -12.30 -17.20
C PRO A 13 10.39 -12.73 -15.88
N VAL A 14 10.32 -11.81 -14.92
CA VAL A 14 9.70 -12.06 -13.62
C VAL A 14 8.66 -10.99 -13.29
N THR A 15 7.60 -11.42 -12.63
CA THR A 15 6.64 -10.55 -11.96
C THR A 15 6.70 -10.89 -10.48
N LEU A 16 6.90 -9.89 -9.63
CA LEU A 16 7.05 -10.06 -8.19
C LEU A 16 5.91 -9.34 -7.48
N GLU A 17 5.17 -10.07 -6.69
CA GLU A 17 4.21 -9.54 -5.73
C GLU A 17 4.78 -9.82 -4.35
N LEU A 18 5.01 -8.76 -3.59
CA LEU A 18 5.66 -8.77 -2.30
C LEU A 18 4.75 -8.03 -1.31
N GLY A 19 5.08 -8.12 -0.03
CA GLY A 19 4.32 -7.41 1.00
C GLY A 19 4.71 -5.94 1.15
N GLY A 20 4.39 -5.40 2.30
CA GLY A 20 4.76 -4.05 2.70
C GLY A 20 3.82 -3.49 3.75
N LYS A 21 4.21 -2.36 4.34
CA LYS A 21 3.38 -1.67 5.33
C LYS A 21 2.43 -0.71 4.61
N SER A 22 1.19 -1.15 4.36
CA SER A 22 0.16 -0.39 3.65
C SER A 22 -0.47 0.69 4.54
N PRO A 23 -0.23 2.00 4.28
CA PRO A 23 -0.79 3.10 5.07
C PRO A 23 -2.29 3.26 4.85
N CYS A 24 -3.00 3.60 5.93
CA CYS A 24 -4.37 4.08 5.90
C CYS A 24 -4.41 5.52 6.44
N ILE A 25 -4.52 6.49 5.57
CA ILE A 25 -4.46 7.91 5.88
C ILE A 25 -5.90 8.41 6.09
N VAL A 26 -6.16 9.09 7.21
CA VAL A 26 -7.49 9.63 7.55
C VAL A 26 -7.36 11.11 7.88
N ASP A 27 -7.85 11.98 7.01
CA ASP A 27 -7.82 13.42 7.26
C ASP A 27 -9.04 13.91 8.08
N ALA A 28 -8.99 15.16 8.51
CA ALA A 28 -10.01 15.76 9.34
C ALA A 28 -11.39 15.92 8.63
N THR A 29 -11.44 15.79 7.31
CA THR A 29 -12.69 15.90 6.52
C THR A 29 -13.41 14.55 6.37
N ALA A 30 -12.75 13.46 6.73
CA ALA A 30 -13.26 12.11 6.56
C ALA A 30 -14.56 11.88 7.35
N LYS A 31 -15.47 11.09 6.78
CA LYS A 31 -16.68 10.60 7.47
C LYS A 31 -16.29 9.47 8.42
N LEU A 32 -15.90 9.80 9.65
CA LEU A 32 -15.27 8.87 10.60
C LEU A 32 -16.06 7.57 10.83
N PRO A 33 -17.40 7.54 10.98
CA PRO A 33 -18.12 6.27 11.15
C PRO A 33 -18.01 5.35 9.93
N LEU A 34 -17.98 5.93 8.71
CA LEU A 34 -17.81 5.16 7.48
C LEU A 34 -16.37 4.70 7.33
N ALA A 35 -15.41 5.58 7.60
CA ALA A 35 -13.97 5.26 7.58
C ALA A 35 -13.67 4.11 8.56
N ALA A 36 -14.14 4.20 9.81
CA ALA A 36 -13.96 3.15 10.81
C ALA A 36 -14.52 1.80 10.34
N ARG A 37 -15.73 1.78 9.77
CA ARG A 37 -16.35 0.55 9.25
C ARG A 37 -15.49 -0.10 8.16
N ARG A 38 -14.97 0.69 7.22
CA ARG A 38 -14.16 0.20 6.09
C ARG A 38 -12.75 -0.19 6.54
N ILE A 39 -12.17 0.54 7.48
CA ILE A 39 -10.87 0.21 8.08
C ILE A 39 -10.97 -1.11 8.85
N VAL A 40 -11.99 -1.27 9.70
CA VAL A 40 -12.21 -2.49 10.47
C VAL A 40 -12.40 -3.70 9.56
N PHE A 41 -13.21 -3.56 8.50
CA PHE A 41 -13.38 -4.60 7.51
C PHE A 41 -12.03 -4.96 6.85
N GLY A 42 -11.31 -3.99 6.29
CA GLY A 42 -10.06 -4.26 5.57
C GLY A 42 -8.93 -4.73 6.47
N LYS A 43 -8.85 -4.23 7.71
CA LYS A 43 -7.81 -4.61 8.65
C LYS A 43 -8.01 -6.02 9.21
N TYR A 44 -9.22 -6.36 9.61
CA TYR A 44 -9.45 -7.60 10.34
C TYR A 44 -10.03 -8.74 9.50
N LEU A 45 -10.23 -8.52 8.20
CA LEU A 45 -10.45 -9.61 7.24
C LEU A 45 -9.30 -10.61 7.34
N ASN A 46 -9.60 -11.90 7.46
CA ASN A 46 -8.61 -12.95 7.66
C ASN A 46 -7.62 -12.68 8.82
N CYS A 47 -8.10 -12.03 9.89
CA CYS A 47 -7.27 -11.60 11.03
C CYS A 47 -6.07 -10.72 10.65
N GLY A 48 -6.20 -9.91 9.62
CA GLY A 48 -5.14 -9.04 9.13
C GLY A 48 -4.02 -9.75 8.37
N GLN A 49 -4.16 -11.02 8.09
CA GLN A 49 -3.18 -11.82 7.33
C GLN A 49 -3.42 -11.67 5.83
N THR A 50 -3.30 -10.44 5.34
CA THR A 50 -3.52 -10.04 3.95
C THR A 50 -2.52 -8.96 3.57
N CYS A 51 -1.85 -9.13 2.44
CA CYS A 51 -0.79 -8.23 1.94
C CYS A 51 -1.25 -6.76 1.73
N VAL A 52 -2.54 -6.56 1.53
CA VAL A 52 -3.16 -5.23 1.37
C VAL A 52 -3.97 -4.79 2.60
N ALA A 53 -3.92 -5.51 3.72
CA ALA A 53 -4.57 -5.03 4.93
C ALA A 53 -4.00 -3.66 5.34
N PRO A 54 -4.82 -2.69 5.79
CA PRO A 54 -4.29 -1.50 6.44
C PRO A 54 -3.29 -1.90 7.51
N ASP A 55 -2.01 -1.57 7.33
CA ASP A 55 -0.97 -2.00 8.26
C ASP A 55 -0.85 -1.02 9.42
N TYR A 56 -1.01 0.27 9.15
CA TYR A 56 -1.06 1.34 10.14
C TYR A 56 -1.99 2.48 9.70
N VAL A 57 -2.40 3.31 10.64
CA VAL A 57 -3.19 4.52 10.39
C VAL A 57 -2.34 5.76 10.61
N LEU A 58 -2.43 6.71 9.68
CA LEU A 58 -1.96 8.09 9.86
C LEU A 58 -3.18 9.00 10.01
N CYS A 59 -3.29 9.75 11.08
CA CYS A 59 -4.39 10.70 11.26
C CYS A 59 -3.97 11.98 11.97
N ASP A 60 -4.76 13.03 11.78
CA ASP A 60 -4.61 14.28 12.54
C ASP A 60 -4.99 14.05 14.00
N VAL A 61 -4.20 14.56 14.95
CA VAL A 61 -4.45 14.43 16.39
C VAL A 61 -5.85 14.91 16.79
N ARG A 62 -6.41 15.89 16.07
CA ARG A 62 -7.74 16.45 16.35
C ARG A 62 -8.89 15.46 16.13
N ILE A 63 -8.68 14.42 15.33
CA ILE A 63 -9.69 13.40 15.06
C ILE A 63 -9.34 12.04 15.67
N ARG A 64 -8.13 11.84 16.21
CA ARG A 64 -7.62 10.56 16.72
C ARG A 64 -8.61 9.86 17.66
N ASP A 65 -9.00 10.52 18.73
CA ASP A 65 -9.82 9.88 19.76
C ASP A 65 -11.22 9.51 19.21
N ARG A 66 -11.79 10.37 18.37
CA ARG A 66 -13.08 10.09 17.70
C ARG A 66 -12.97 8.94 16.70
N LEU A 67 -11.87 8.86 15.98
CA LEU A 67 -11.60 7.76 15.03
C LEU A 67 -11.40 6.44 15.78
N VAL A 68 -10.60 6.44 16.83
CA VAL A 68 -10.33 5.25 17.67
C VAL A 68 -11.62 4.74 18.31
N GLU A 69 -12.46 5.63 18.85
CA GLU A 69 -13.76 5.23 19.43
C GLU A 69 -14.71 4.67 18.35
N ALA A 70 -14.73 5.27 17.16
CA ALA A 70 -15.52 4.73 16.04
C ALA A 70 -15.01 3.35 15.60
N ILE A 71 -13.69 3.12 15.57
CA ILE A 71 -13.09 1.82 15.27
C ILE A 71 -13.46 0.80 16.35
N ARG A 72 -13.37 1.16 17.65
CA ARG A 72 -13.75 0.29 18.77
C ARG A 72 -15.22 -0.14 18.68
N ALA A 73 -16.11 0.82 18.45
CA ALA A 73 -17.53 0.55 18.27
C ALA A 73 -17.80 -0.39 17.09
N GLU A 74 -17.09 -0.20 16.01
CA GLU A 74 -17.22 -1.01 14.80
C GLU A 74 -16.64 -2.43 14.97
N ILE A 75 -15.53 -2.59 15.72
CA ILE A 75 -15.00 -3.90 16.12
C ILE A 75 -16.06 -4.66 16.92
N SER A 76 -16.65 -4.02 17.94
CA SER A 76 -17.72 -4.65 18.74
C SER A 76 -18.94 -5.00 17.90
N ARG A 77 -19.28 -4.17 16.91
CA ARG A 77 -20.42 -4.43 16.01
C ARG A 77 -20.17 -5.61 15.07
N GLN A 78 -18.96 -5.75 14.53
CA GLN A 78 -18.64 -6.79 13.53
C GLN A 78 -18.27 -8.12 14.20
N PHE A 79 -17.57 -8.10 15.33
CA PHE A 79 -17.00 -9.30 15.93
C PHE A 79 -17.63 -9.67 17.28
N GLY A 80 -18.55 -8.84 17.82
CA GLY A 80 -19.21 -9.06 19.11
C GLY A 80 -18.39 -8.55 20.29
N ALA A 81 -18.92 -8.78 21.50
CA ALA A 81 -18.27 -8.34 22.73
C ALA A 81 -17.01 -9.16 23.07
N ASP A 82 -16.96 -10.41 22.64
CA ASP A 82 -15.80 -11.29 22.78
C ASP A 82 -15.42 -11.87 21.41
N PRO A 83 -14.52 -11.21 20.65
CA PRO A 83 -14.08 -11.68 19.35
C PRO A 83 -13.42 -13.06 19.37
N LEU A 84 -12.79 -13.47 20.49
CA LEU A 84 -12.14 -14.77 20.59
C LEU A 84 -13.12 -15.94 20.59
N GLN A 85 -14.38 -15.70 21.01
CA GLN A 85 -15.46 -16.69 21.00
C GLN A 85 -16.33 -16.61 19.72
N ASN A 86 -16.11 -15.62 18.86
CA ASN A 86 -16.85 -15.50 17.61
C ASN A 86 -16.45 -16.63 16.65
N PRO A 87 -17.37 -17.52 16.21
CA PRO A 87 -17.05 -18.62 15.32
C PRO A 87 -16.60 -18.16 13.92
N ASP A 88 -17.01 -16.97 13.48
CA ASP A 88 -16.65 -16.41 12.19
C ASP A 88 -15.33 -15.64 12.21
N TYR A 89 -14.74 -15.42 13.39
CA TYR A 89 -13.43 -14.80 13.52
C TYR A 89 -12.32 -15.85 13.38
N GLY A 90 -11.39 -15.62 12.48
CA GLY A 90 -10.32 -16.55 12.16
C GLY A 90 -9.25 -16.69 13.24
N LYS A 91 -8.14 -17.32 12.89
CA LYS A 91 -6.96 -17.51 13.74
C LYS A 91 -5.67 -17.18 12.99
N ILE A 92 -4.58 -17.04 13.72
CA ILE A 92 -3.24 -16.91 13.14
C ILE A 92 -2.79 -18.28 12.60
N ILE A 93 -2.15 -18.28 11.45
CA ILE A 93 -1.86 -19.48 10.67
C ILE A 93 -1.03 -20.52 11.44
N ASN A 94 -0.10 -20.10 12.29
CA ASN A 94 0.75 -20.99 13.10
C ASN A 94 1.30 -20.28 14.35
N GLU A 95 1.88 -21.07 15.25
CA GLU A 95 2.46 -20.62 16.53
C GLU A 95 3.60 -19.61 16.33
N LYS A 96 4.46 -19.81 15.34
CA LYS A 96 5.59 -18.90 15.07
C LYS A 96 5.09 -17.47 14.82
N HIS A 97 4.09 -17.31 13.93
CA HIS A 97 3.52 -16.00 13.63
C HIS A 97 2.65 -15.47 14.77
N PHE A 98 2.00 -16.34 15.52
CA PHE A 98 1.24 -15.96 16.70
C PHE A 98 2.17 -15.30 17.74
N HIS A 99 3.27 -15.95 18.13
CA HIS A 99 4.22 -15.38 19.09
C HIS A 99 4.94 -14.15 18.55
N ARG A 100 5.26 -14.09 17.26
CA ARG A 100 5.77 -12.88 16.63
C ARG A 100 4.81 -11.69 16.83
N LEU A 101 3.54 -11.88 16.58
CA LEU A 101 2.50 -10.84 16.75
C LEU A 101 2.36 -10.40 18.20
N LEU A 102 2.41 -11.35 19.17
CA LEU A 102 2.40 -10.98 20.59
C LEU A 102 3.58 -10.07 20.94
N GLY A 103 4.76 -10.32 20.35
CA GLY A 103 5.95 -9.48 20.55
C GLY A 103 5.87 -8.08 19.92
N LEU A 104 4.89 -7.84 19.04
CA LEU A 104 4.66 -6.50 18.45
C LEU A 104 3.72 -5.64 19.29
N MET A 105 2.97 -6.24 20.20
CA MET A 105 2.00 -5.52 21.04
C MET A 105 2.69 -4.88 22.25
N ASP A 106 2.33 -3.64 22.50
CA ASP A 106 2.68 -2.91 23.72
C ASP A 106 1.40 -2.70 24.54
N ALA A 107 1.37 -3.24 25.75
CA ALA A 107 0.20 -3.16 26.61
C ALA A 107 -0.15 -1.73 27.05
N GLU A 108 0.83 -0.86 27.21
CA GLU A 108 0.64 0.54 27.60
C GLU A 108 0.04 1.37 26.46
N LYS A 109 0.33 1.00 25.21
CA LYS A 109 -0.18 1.65 23.99
C LYS A 109 -1.47 1.00 23.46
N THR A 110 -1.86 -0.15 23.99
CA THR A 110 -3.06 -0.86 23.55
C THR A 110 -4.33 -0.26 24.17
N VAL A 111 -5.17 0.33 23.34
CA VAL A 111 -6.42 1.00 23.76
C VAL A 111 -7.67 0.17 23.50
N CYS A 112 -7.56 -0.87 22.68
CA CYS A 112 -8.65 -1.80 22.38
C CYS A 112 -8.05 -3.16 22.01
N GLY A 113 -8.69 -4.25 22.43
CA GLY A 113 -8.19 -5.60 22.15
C GLY A 113 -7.02 -6.01 23.04
N GLY A 114 -6.04 -6.70 22.46
CA GLY A 114 -4.86 -7.21 23.16
C GLY A 114 -5.05 -8.59 23.81
N GLN A 115 -6.30 -9.08 23.91
CA GLN A 115 -6.58 -10.42 24.42
C GLN A 115 -6.19 -11.48 23.37
N TYR A 116 -5.76 -12.63 23.83
CA TYR A 116 -5.41 -13.75 22.96
C TYR A 116 -5.70 -15.10 23.61
N ASP A 117 -5.78 -16.12 22.79
CA ASP A 117 -5.88 -17.52 23.21
C ASP A 117 -4.85 -18.36 22.47
N GLU A 118 -3.86 -18.83 23.21
CA GLU A 118 -2.75 -19.63 22.70
C GLU A 118 -3.21 -21.00 22.14
N LYS A 119 -4.25 -21.59 22.74
CA LYS A 119 -4.74 -22.92 22.32
C LYS A 119 -5.40 -22.86 20.95
N THR A 120 -6.08 -21.77 20.66
CA THR A 120 -6.76 -21.57 19.38
C THR A 120 -5.95 -20.71 18.40
N LEU A 121 -4.82 -20.15 18.80
CA LEU A 121 -3.98 -19.19 18.06
C LEU A 121 -4.78 -17.95 17.64
N ARG A 122 -5.72 -17.48 18.46
CA ARG A 122 -6.52 -16.29 18.20
C ARG A 122 -5.95 -15.09 18.94
N ILE A 123 -5.91 -13.96 18.26
CA ILE A 123 -5.60 -12.64 18.83
C ILE A 123 -6.78 -11.73 18.50
N ALA A 124 -7.36 -11.09 19.50
CA ALA A 124 -8.47 -10.16 19.31
C ALA A 124 -8.08 -8.98 18.41
N PRO A 125 -9.03 -8.39 17.68
CA PRO A 125 -8.80 -7.12 16.98
C PRO A 125 -8.22 -6.08 17.94
N THR A 126 -7.00 -5.63 17.67
CA THR A 126 -6.21 -4.81 18.58
C THR A 126 -5.92 -3.45 17.94
N VAL A 127 -6.08 -2.37 18.71
CA VAL A 127 -5.75 -1.00 18.30
C VAL A 127 -4.75 -0.43 19.29
N MET A 128 -3.68 0.17 18.78
CA MET A 128 -2.65 0.84 19.56
C MET A 128 -2.59 2.32 19.19
N THR A 129 -2.41 3.18 20.19
CA THR A 129 -2.22 4.64 20.00
C THR A 129 -0.87 5.08 20.58
N ASP A 130 -0.52 6.33 20.36
CA ASP A 130 0.77 6.88 20.78
C ASP A 130 1.98 6.08 20.28
N VAL A 131 1.79 5.50 19.09
CA VAL A 131 2.80 4.71 18.39
C VAL A 131 3.73 5.64 17.63
N THR A 132 5.01 5.32 17.67
CA THR A 132 6.08 5.99 16.93
C THR A 132 6.74 5.02 15.94
N TRP A 133 7.56 5.54 15.03
CA TRP A 133 8.26 4.71 14.04
C TRP A 133 9.30 3.76 14.66
N GLU A 134 9.74 4.01 15.89
CA GLU A 134 10.69 3.19 16.65
C GLU A 134 10.04 1.99 17.34
N ASP A 135 8.72 1.97 17.44
CA ASP A 135 8.01 0.86 18.08
C ASP A 135 8.12 -0.43 17.27
N ALA A 136 8.22 -1.55 17.95
CA ALA A 136 8.38 -2.87 17.34
C ALA A 136 7.30 -3.15 16.27
N VAL A 137 6.07 -2.69 16.47
CA VAL A 137 4.94 -2.84 15.54
C VAL A 137 5.16 -2.11 14.22
N MET A 138 6.07 -1.15 14.17
CA MET A 138 6.40 -0.39 12.95
C MET A 138 7.64 -0.93 12.21
N GLY A 139 8.42 -1.82 12.82
CA GLY A 139 9.67 -2.34 12.26
C GLY A 139 9.50 -3.32 11.10
N GLU A 140 8.35 -3.96 10.97
CA GLU A 140 8.04 -4.93 9.90
C GLU A 140 6.56 -4.88 9.50
N GLU A 141 6.20 -5.53 8.38
CA GLU A 141 4.80 -5.77 8.01
C GLU A 141 4.12 -6.62 9.09
N ILE A 142 2.99 -6.14 9.61
CA ILE A 142 2.34 -6.78 10.77
C ILE A 142 1.76 -8.14 10.39
N PHE A 143 1.00 -8.21 9.29
CA PHE A 143 0.33 -9.44 8.83
C PHE A 143 -0.48 -10.12 9.95
N GLY A 144 -1.25 -9.31 10.66
CA GLY A 144 -2.00 -9.74 11.85
C GLY A 144 -2.99 -8.66 12.33
N PRO A 145 -3.80 -8.97 13.36
CA PRO A 145 -4.93 -8.15 13.77
C PRO A 145 -4.54 -7.00 14.73
N ILE A 146 -3.41 -6.33 14.47
CA ILE A 146 -2.92 -5.21 15.26
C ILE A 146 -2.90 -3.97 14.38
N LEU A 147 -3.56 -2.90 14.80
CA LEU A 147 -3.66 -1.64 14.08
C LEU A 147 -3.04 -0.50 14.89
N PRO A 148 -1.79 -0.13 14.62
CA PRO A 148 -1.17 1.05 15.20
C PRO A 148 -1.70 2.33 14.55
N VAL A 149 -1.88 3.37 15.36
CA VAL A 149 -2.33 4.70 14.95
C VAL A 149 -1.26 5.72 15.29
N LEU A 150 -0.67 6.31 14.26
CA LEU A 150 0.27 7.41 14.35
C LEU A 150 -0.47 8.73 14.10
N THR A 151 -0.10 9.77 14.83
CA THR A 151 -0.81 11.05 14.77
C THR A 151 0.09 12.20 14.37
N TYR A 152 -0.44 13.08 13.52
CA TYR A 152 0.14 14.38 13.24
C TYR A 152 -0.33 15.40 14.24
N ASN A 153 0.61 16.11 14.87
CA ASN A 153 0.34 17.24 15.73
C ASN A 153 1.04 18.50 15.18
N ALA A 154 0.26 19.44 14.69
CA ALA A 154 0.78 20.70 14.13
C ALA A 154 1.62 21.50 15.13
N HIS A 155 1.30 21.44 16.42
CA HIS A 155 2.04 22.12 17.47
C HIS A 155 3.46 21.58 17.68
N ASP A 156 3.65 20.28 17.49
CA ASP A 156 4.97 19.66 17.61
C ASP A 156 5.81 19.93 16.36
N ALA A 157 5.16 20.00 15.19
CA ALA A 157 5.79 20.41 13.94
C ALA A 157 6.33 21.85 13.98
N GLU A 158 5.59 22.80 14.58
CA GLU A 158 6.01 24.20 14.73
C GLU A 158 7.18 24.37 15.71
N LYS A 159 7.30 23.51 16.71
CA LYS A 159 8.37 23.57 17.73
C LYS A 159 9.67 22.91 17.29
N GLY A 160 9.72 22.38 16.07
CA GLY A 160 10.88 21.59 15.62
C GLY A 160 11.09 20.31 16.43
N VAL A 161 10.13 19.95 17.30
CA VAL A 161 10.04 18.65 17.95
C VAL A 161 9.39 17.71 16.93
N ALA A 162 10.08 17.52 15.79
CA ALA A 162 9.81 16.35 14.99
C ALA A 162 10.08 15.16 15.89
N GLN A 163 9.06 14.38 16.20
CA GLN A 163 9.32 13.02 16.62
C GLN A 163 10.01 12.36 15.42
N ASN A 164 11.33 12.38 15.48
CA ASN A 164 12.35 11.94 14.53
C ASN A 164 12.83 12.96 13.49
N ASP A 165 14.15 13.10 13.43
CA ASP A 165 15.00 13.86 12.49
C ASP A 165 14.87 13.44 10.99
N PHE A 166 13.73 12.91 10.56
CA PHE A 166 13.55 12.24 9.26
C PHE A 166 12.88 13.10 8.17
N CYS A 167 12.76 14.41 8.34
CA CYS A 167 12.15 15.26 7.30
C CYS A 167 13.19 16.19 6.65
N ARG A 168 14.10 15.64 5.86
CA ARG A 168 14.92 16.42 4.93
C ARG A 168 14.41 16.18 3.51
N ASP A 169 14.06 17.26 2.81
CA ASP A 169 13.88 17.17 1.36
C ASP A 169 15.23 16.89 0.68
N ALA A 170 15.18 16.46 -0.60
CA ALA A 170 16.39 16.19 -1.39
C ALA A 170 17.32 17.41 -1.56
N SER A 171 16.90 18.61 -1.15
CA SER A 171 17.67 19.86 -1.14
C SER A 171 18.25 20.21 0.24
N GLY A 172 17.90 19.45 1.29
CA GLY A 172 18.40 19.69 2.66
C GLY A 172 17.74 20.87 3.36
N THR A 173 16.67 21.44 2.82
CA THR A 173 15.93 22.55 3.41
C THR A 173 14.75 22.03 4.24
N HIS A 174 14.66 22.51 5.49
CA HIS A 174 13.51 22.26 6.34
C HIS A 174 12.28 23.03 5.83
N ALA A 175 11.37 22.34 5.14
CA ALA A 175 10.03 22.89 4.94
C ALA A 175 9.24 22.75 6.25
N ALA A 176 9.40 23.73 7.13
CA ALA A 176 8.94 23.68 8.53
C ALA A 176 7.43 23.94 8.73
N THR A 177 6.59 23.93 7.70
CA THR A 177 5.14 24.21 7.82
C THR A 177 4.32 23.44 6.82
N GLY A 178 4.44 22.12 6.81
CA GLY A 178 3.53 21.28 6.03
C GLY A 178 2.21 21.04 6.78
N ASP A 179 1.10 20.97 6.05
CA ASP A 179 -0.16 20.50 6.60
C ASP A 179 -0.12 18.96 6.85
N PHE A 180 -1.21 18.43 7.40
CA PHE A 180 -1.34 16.98 7.64
C PHE A 180 -1.05 16.14 6.37
N VAL A 181 -1.47 16.61 5.20
CA VAL A 181 -1.29 15.89 3.93
C VAL A 181 0.18 15.84 3.53
N ASP A 182 0.92 16.94 3.71
CA ASP A 182 2.37 16.97 3.46
C ASP A 182 3.12 16.03 4.39
N TRP A 183 2.74 16.00 5.67
CA TRP A 183 3.31 15.07 6.63
C TRP A 183 3.02 13.61 6.22
N ALA A 184 1.78 13.29 5.84
CA ALA A 184 1.40 11.95 5.43
C ALA A 184 2.16 11.51 4.16
N ILE A 185 2.33 12.40 3.17
CA ILE A 185 3.12 12.13 1.96
C ILE A 185 4.57 11.81 2.36
N ARG A 186 5.19 12.62 3.22
CA ARG A 186 6.55 12.34 3.70
C ARG A 186 6.64 10.99 4.40
N CYS A 187 5.72 10.69 5.32
CA CYS A 187 5.70 9.39 5.98
C CYS A 187 5.64 8.20 5.00
N VAL A 188 4.97 8.35 3.86
CA VAL A 188 4.90 7.30 2.84
C VAL A 188 6.18 7.24 2.02
N GLU A 189 6.72 8.40 1.58
CA GLU A 189 7.86 8.45 0.67
C GLU A 189 9.22 8.16 1.35
N GLU A 190 9.32 8.38 2.65
CA GLU A 190 10.54 8.08 3.44
C GLU A 190 10.66 6.59 3.81
N HIS A 191 9.63 5.79 3.53
CA HIS A 191 9.61 4.36 3.80
C HIS A 191 9.50 3.55 2.50
N PRO A 192 9.75 2.24 2.53
CA PRO A 192 9.57 1.35 1.38
C PRO A 192 8.17 1.50 0.79
N HIS A 193 8.10 1.69 -0.53
CA HIS A 193 6.83 1.93 -1.22
C HIS A 193 5.83 0.79 -0.98
N PRO A 194 4.63 1.09 -0.46
CA PRO A 194 3.67 0.09 -0.05
C PRO A 194 2.98 -0.58 -1.25
N LEU A 195 2.52 -1.81 -1.04
CA LEU A 195 1.69 -2.52 -2.00
C LEU A 195 0.32 -1.83 -2.15
N ALA A 196 -0.26 -1.36 -1.05
CA ALA A 196 -1.51 -0.63 -1.08
C ALA A 196 -1.45 0.68 -0.27
N LEU A 197 -2.25 1.67 -0.69
CA LEU A 197 -2.46 2.92 0.04
C LEU A 197 -3.95 3.25 0.09
N TYR A 198 -4.41 3.67 1.27
CA TYR A 198 -5.80 4.04 1.52
C TYR A 198 -5.88 5.46 2.04
N PHE A 199 -6.76 6.27 1.45
CA PHE A 199 -6.95 7.65 1.90
C PHE A 199 -8.41 8.00 2.08
N PHE A 200 -8.79 8.33 3.31
CA PHE A 200 -10.13 8.79 3.68
C PHE A 200 -10.16 10.30 3.80
N SER A 201 -10.88 10.95 2.91
CA SER A 201 -10.98 12.40 2.82
C SER A 201 -12.17 12.80 1.95
N GLU A 202 -12.84 13.92 2.29
CA GLU A 202 -13.81 14.58 1.41
C GLU A 202 -13.15 15.71 0.60
N ASP A 203 -11.92 16.10 0.92
CA ASP A 203 -11.17 17.13 0.17
C ASP A 203 -10.53 16.56 -1.10
N LYS A 204 -11.08 16.96 -2.25
CA LYS A 204 -10.57 16.56 -3.57
C LYS A 204 -9.17 17.07 -3.90
N LYS A 205 -8.72 18.17 -3.27
CA LYS A 205 -7.35 18.68 -3.45
C LYS A 205 -6.36 17.79 -2.68
N ALA A 206 -6.68 17.45 -1.43
CA ALA A 206 -5.93 16.50 -0.63
C ALA A 206 -5.82 15.13 -1.31
N GLN A 207 -6.94 14.60 -1.84
CA GLN A 207 -6.94 13.35 -2.61
C GLN A 207 -5.96 13.38 -3.79
N ARG A 208 -5.97 14.47 -4.59
CA ARG A 208 -5.04 14.61 -5.73
C ARG A 208 -3.59 14.72 -5.28
N ARG A 209 -3.31 15.39 -4.16
CA ARG A 209 -1.94 15.48 -3.63
C ARG A 209 -1.41 14.08 -3.26
N ILE A 210 -2.15 13.30 -2.48
CA ILE A 210 -1.76 11.92 -2.13
C ILE A 210 -1.53 11.09 -3.40
N LEU A 211 -2.47 11.10 -4.35
CA LEU A 211 -2.37 10.30 -5.58
C LEU A 211 -1.20 10.71 -6.49
N ASN A 212 -0.80 11.98 -6.47
CA ASN A 212 0.26 12.49 -7.35
C ASN A 212 1.66 12.41 -6.73
N TYR A 213 1.76 12.37 -5.40
CA TYR A 213 3.05 12.48 -4.72
C TYR A 213 3.43 11.24 -3.91
N CYS A 214 2.52 10.29 -3.71
CA CYS A 214 2.87 9.01 -3.10
C CYS A 214 3.07 7.92 -4.16
N HIS A 215 4.11 7.11 -3.99
CA HIS A 215 4.37 5.92 -4.81
C HIS A 215 3.83 4.67 -4.11
N PHE A 216 2.93 3.96 -4.75
CA PHE A 216 2.32 2.74 -4.21
C PHE A 216 1.78 1.85 -5.34
N GLY A 217 1.56 0.56 -5.06
CA GLY A 217 1.09 -0.39 -6.06
C GLY A 217 -0.35 -0.15 -6.51
N GLY A 218 -1.25 -0.05 -5.58
CA GLY A 218 -2.68 0.23 -5.83
C GLY A 218 -3.37 0.74 -4.57
N GLY A 219 -4.66 1.08 -4.63
CA GLY A 219 -5.32 1.57 -3.42
C GLY A 219 -6.75 2.04 -3.60
N CYS A 220 -7.30 2.65 -2.56
CA CYS A 220 -8.66 3.16 -2.54
C CYS A 220 -8.73 4.56 -1.95
N ILE A 221 -9.58 5.40 -2.53
CA ILE A 221 -10.05 6.62 -1.88
C ILE A 221 -11.37 6.31 -1.18
N ASN A 222 -11.44 6.63 0.11
CA ASN A 222 -12.60 6.39 0.98
C ASN A 222 -13.02 4.92 1.10
N ASP A 223 -12.11 3.98 0.83
CA ASP A 223 -12.32 2.54 1.05
C ASP A 223 -11.00 1.83 1.35
N THR A 224 -11.06 0.52 1.61
CA THR A 224 -9.91 -0.35 1.80
C THR A 224 -10.06 -1.62 0.96
N ILE A 225 -8.97 -2.25 0.60
CA ILE A 225 -8.80 -3.55 -0.06
C ILE A 225 -9.61 -3.83 -1.36
N ILE A 226 -10.73 -3.16 -1.61
CA ILE A 226 -11.64 -3.50 -2.72
C ILE A 226 -11.03 -3.29 -4.12
N HIS A 227 -9.92 -2.57 -4.25
CA HIS A 227 -9.23 -2.39 -5.53
C HIS A 227 -8.76 -3.71 -6.15
N LEU A 228 -8.56 -4.76 -5.35
CA LEU A 228 -8.19 -6.09 -5.86
C LEU A 228 -9.41 -7.00 -6.14
N ALA A 229 -10.62 -6.57 -5.82
CA ALA A 229 -11.83 -7.38 -6.01
C ALA A 229 -12.31 -7.44 -7.47
N THR A 230 -11.70 -6.68 -8.38
CA THR A 230 -12.07 -6.64 -9.80
C THR A 230 -10.92 -7.12 -10.70
N SER A 231 -11.25 -7.95 -11.68
CA SER A 231 -10.30 -8.35 -12.73
C SER A 231 -10.06 -7.26 -13.79
N ALA A 232 -10.79 -6.14 -13.73
CA ALA A 232 -10.64 -5.04 -14.68
C ALA A 232 -9.43 -4.13 -14.37
N MET A 233 -8.88 -4.21 -13.16
CA MET A 233 -7.70 -3.46 -12.75
C MET A 233 -6.49 -4.38 -12.56
N PRO A 234 -5.28 -3.98 -13.00
CA PRO A 234 -4.07 -4.70 -12.67
C PRO A 234 -3.80 -4.63 -11.17
N PHE A 235 -3.12 -5.65 -10.64
CA PHE A 235 -2.65 -5.71 -9.27
C PHE A 235 -1.15 -5.98 -9.27
N GLY A 236 -0.40 -5.21 -8.50
CA GLY A 236 1.05 -5.35 -8.37
C GLY A 236 1.64 -4.22 -7.55
N GLY A 237 2.85 -4.43 -7.05
CA GLY A 237 3.60 -3.48 -6.25
C GLY A 237 4.58 -2.63 -7.06
N VAL A 238 5.26 -1.73 -6.36
CA VAL A 238 6.32 -0.88 -6.90
C VAL A 238 7.52 -0.85 -5.94
N GLY A 239 8.74 -0.92 -6.48
CA GLY A 239 9.95 -0.95 -5.65
C GLY A 239 10.01 -2.19 -4.75
N GLU A 240 10.02 -2.00 -3.45
CA GLU A 240 10.14 -3.12 -2.51
C GLU A 240 8.85 -3.93 -2.36
N SER A 241 7.69 -3.37 -2.70
CA SER A 241 6.41 -4.09 -2.69
C SER A 241 6.15 -4.94 -3.92
N GLY A 242 6.95 -4.77 -4.99
CA GLY A 242 6.82 -5.63 -6.15
C GLY A 242 7.36 -5.05 -7.45
N MET A 243 7.20 -5.83 -8.52
CA MET A 243 7.62 -5.51 -9.87
C MET A 243 6.62 -6.10 -10.86
N GLY A 244 6.10 -5.26 -11.76
CA GLY A 244 5.08 -5.66 -12.72
C GLY A 244 3.69 -5.76 -12.09
N GLY A 245 2.74 -6.31 -12.84
CA GLY A 245 1.37 -6.46 -12.39
C GLY A 245 0.66 -7.61 -13.11
N TYR A 246 -0.41 -8.09 -12.51
CA TYR A 246 -1.23 -9.15 -13.05
C TYR A 246 -2.72 -8.90 -12.67
N HIS A 247 -3.59 -9.78 -12.83
CA HIS A 247 -5.05 -9.80 -12.79
C HIS A 247 -5.68 -9.63 -14.17
N GLY A 248 -6.70 -10.45 -14.43
CA GLY A 248 -7.51 -10.38 -15.63
C GLY A 248 -6.69 -10.29 -16.91
N ARG A 249 -7.01 -9.31 -17.75
CA ARG A 249 -6.30 -9.06 -19.01
C ARG A 249 -4.83 -8.71 -18.80
N ALA A 250 -4.50 -7.91 -17.79
CA ALA A 250 -3.12 -7.55 -17.49
C ALA A 250 -2.27 -8.80 -17.17
N GLY A 251 -2.82 -9.76 -16.43
CA GLY A 251 -2.15 -11.03 -16.17
C GLY A 251 -1.92 -11.85 -17.42
N PHE A 252 -2.93 -11.93 -18.32
CA PHE A 252 -2.76 -12.60 -19.60
C PHE A 252 -1.64 -11.95 -20.43
N GLU A 253 -1.63 -10.62 -20.52
CA GLU A 253 -0.61 -9.87 -21.27
C GLU A 253 0.78 -10.03 -20.64
N THR A 254 0.91 -9.96 -19.31
CA THR A 254 2.17 -10.12 -18.57
C THR A 254 2.82 -11.49 -18.82
N PHE A 255 2.02 -12.57 -18.89
CA PHE A 255 2.53 -13.93 -19.10
C PHE A 255 2.44 -14.40 -20.55
N SER A 256 2.22 -13.48 -21.51
CA SER A 256 2.17 -13.76 -22.94
C SER A 256 3.28 -13.03 -23.67
N HIS A 257 3.78 -13.63 -24.75
CA HIS A 257 4.74 -12.98 -25.63
C HIS A 257 4.07 -12.58 -26.95
N TYR A 258 4.13 -11.29 -27.26
CA TYR A 258 3.66 -10.76 -28.54
C TYR A 258 4.79 -10.81 -29.56
N ARG A 259 4.57 -11.52 -30.69
CA ARG A 259 5.51 -11.47 -31.81
C ARG A 259 4.88 -10.77 -33.01
N SER A 260 5.63 -9.88 -33.61
CA SER A 260 5.21 -9.19 -34.83
C SER A 260 5.62 -9.98 -36.05
N ILE A 261 4.65 -10.26 -36.93
CA ILE A 261 4.87 -10.95 -38.19
C ILE A 261 4.34 -10.07 -39.31
N VAL A 262 5.19 -9.80 -40.31
CA VAL A 262 4.79 -9.12 -41.54
C VAL A 262 4.60 -10.14 -42.63
N ASP A 263 3.34 -10.31 -43.08
CA ASP A 263 2.99 -11.10 -44.27
C ASP A 263 2.97 -10.15 -45.48
N LYS A 264 4.10 -10.03 -46.15
CA LYS A 264 4.25 -9.16 -47.29
C LYS A 264 3.83 -9.87 -48.58
N LYS A 265 2.98 -9.22 -49.38
CA LYS A 265 2.58 -9.72 -50.69
C LYS A 265 3.77 -9.81 -51.64
N THR A 266 3.84 -10.89 -52.43
CA THR A 266 4.94 -11.16 -53.37
C THR A 266 4.76 -10.45 -54.73
N TRP A 267 3.54 -9.96 -55.03
CA TRP A 267 3.25 -9.25 -56.27
C TRP A 267 3.67 -7.76 -56.23
N THR A 268 4.06 -7.24 -55.09
CA THR A 268 4.51 -5.84 -54.96
C THR A 268 5.78 -5.77 -54.12
N ASP A 269 6.69 -4.91 -54.55
CA ASP A 269 7.90 -4.62 -53.82
C ASP A 269 8.22 -3.13 -53.93
N LEU A 270 9.06 -2.61 -53.01
CA LEU A 270 9.48 -1.24 -52.96
C LEU A 270 10.99 -1.15 -53.32
N PRO A 271 11.35 -0.81 -54.53
CA PRO A 271 12.76 -0.76 -54.96
C PRO A 271 13.64 0.19 -54.13
N ILE A 272 13.02 1.16 -53.46
CA ILE A 272 13.69 2.12 -52.57
C ILE A 272 14.43 1.45 -51.39
N ARG A 273 13.98 0.26 -50.96
CA ARG A 273 14.58 -0.50 -49.85
C ARG A 273 15.91 -1.16 -50.18
N TYR A 274 16.23 -1.27 -51.50
CA TYR A 274 17.43 -1.99 -51.95
C TYR A 274 18.55 -1.06 -52.34
N GLN A 275 19.79 -1.54 -52.19
CA GLN A 275 20.96 -0.91 -52.72
C GLN A 275 20.85 -0.83 -54.27
N ARG A 276 21.40 0.13 -55.04
CA ARG A 276 22.23 1.25 -54.54
C ARG A 276 21.33 2.44 -54.21
N TYR A 277 21.76 3.27 -53.25
CA TYR A 277 21.06 4.49 -52.88
C TYR A 277 21.58 5.66 -53.71
N ASP A 278 20.67 6.42 -54.27
CA ASP A 278 20.92 7.71 -54.94
C ASP A 278 20.21 8.83 -54.13
N GLU A 279 20.44 10.07 -54.47
CA GLU A 279 19.88 11.22 -53.79
C GLU A 279 18.34 11.20 -53.78
N MET A 280 17.70 10.63 -54.81
CA MET A 280 16.25 10.51 -54.88
C MET A 280 15.73 9.52 -53.84
N LYS A 281 16.35 8.34 -53.75
CA LYS A 281 15.98 7.32 -52.73
C LYS A 281 16.26 7.84 -51.33
N GLU A 282 17.34 8.57 -51.11
CA GLU A 282 17.63 9.18 -49.80
C GLU A 282 16.52 10.18 -49.39
N LYS A 283 16.11 11.08 -50.30
CA LYS A 283 15.04 12.05 -50.05
C LYS A 283 13.71 11.31 -49.73
N MET A 284 13.41 10.25 -50.45
CA MET A 284 12.20 9.44 -50.20
C MET A 284 12.26 8.74 -48.84
N LEU A 285 13.39 8.11 -48.48
CA LEU A 285 13.59 7.45 -47.18
C LEU A 285 13.45 8.46 -46.02
N ARG A 286 14.07 9.63 -46.11
CA ARG A 286 13.94 10.69 -45.11
C ARG A 286 12.51 11.20 -44.94
N ARG A 287 11.66 11.09 -45.98
CA ARG A 287 10.23 11.45 -45.91
C ARG A 287 9.38 10.35 -45.28
N PHE A 288 9.75 9.06 -45.41
CA PHE A 288 9.04 7.91 -44.83
C PHE A 288 9.43 7.64 -43.37
N LEU A 289 10.63 8.01 -42.92
CA LEU A 289 11.16 7.77 -41.60
C LEU A 289 10.93 8.94 -40.62
N LYS A 290 10.20 9.95 -41.03
CA LYS A 290 9.66 10.98 -40.12
C LYS A 290 8.29 10.56 -39.62
#